data_693221e041924e572b6ef0a8ed703563
#
_entry.id   693221e041924e572b6ef0a8ed703563
#
_cell.length_a   1.000
_cell.length_b   1.000
_cell.length_c   1.000
_cell.angle_alpha   90.00
_cell.angle_beta   90.00
_cell.angle_gamma   90.00
#
_symmetry.space_group_name_H-M   'P 1'
#
loop_
_entity.id
_entity.type
_entity.pdbx_description
1 polymer ?
#
loop_
_entity_poly.entity_id
_entity_poly.type
_entity_poly.pdbx_seq_one_letter_code
_entity_poly.pdbx_strand_id
1 'polypeptide(L)'
;MKDTPEFQEWFEASVKALGLKAPTAGAGDFEDEERRVRELPYKPFEKQDEFHSCKAKYRLFGGAAGPGKSKALLMEAIRQATKFPNVNTLLLRRTFPELEGSLLLYFRRDVPRELYRSFNEAKHTVTWHNGSTTRFGYSQSENDIYQYQSGEYLFIGVDELTHFTLRQWQFLTSRNRCPVANTFPNMAGATNPGNIGHAWVKALFVDKQPAAGMDPREYDAADYAFIPARVSDNPIYANDASYLKTLEKLPDAYRRAFLDGDWSVFAGQYFTNFDPSRSVIRAESIAAEAWWPRWISIDWGFEHPAAVYWHTSAPAVEGRQRRLEDSHTHGYGCGLPAQNAEMPRAGVVGPANTDDDGRRKTRVITYREFVEQHVSPRELAREIIARSRDREGKAEHIDAIYLSPDAFAHRTDESSIAERLGDALVAAGFPRPVPADNDRVSGWMLMYEMLEADEWQIADSCPELIRTLPELVRDTVNVEDIAKREGDDAADAARYGLKTRVSGRMPKPPREQEIHARVTSDDPTIRAIQARKAEHDLRHAASPIVSRRPAPTNARRRWLW
;
A
#
# COMPACT_ATOMS: atom_id res chain seq x y z
N MET A 1 45.75 -9.20 -3.86
CA MET A 1 45.50 -7.81 -3.44
C MET A 1 46.43 -7.34 -2.33
N LYS A 2 47.52 -8.08 -2.06
CA LYS A 2 48.42 -7.81 -0.93
C LYS A 2 49.57 -6.89 -1.22
N ASP A 3 49.82 -6.64 -2.50
CA ASP A 3 51.01 -5.93 -2.95
C ASP A 3 50.65 -4.62 -3.68
N THR A 4 49.47 -4.06 -3.42
CA THR A 4 49.17 -2.72 -3.93
C THR A 4 49.78 -1.68 -3.00
N PRO A 5 50.50 -0.70 -3.52
CA PRO A 5 51.08 0.39 -2.75
C PRO A 5 50.08 1.10 -1.86
N GLU A 6 48.83 1.20 -2.31
CA GLU A 6 47.70 1.81 -1.60
C GLU A 6 47.32 1.08 -0.30
N PHE A 7 47.51 -0.25 -0.22
CA PHE A 7 47.27 -1.01 1.00
C PHE A 7 48.36 -0.76 2.04
N GLN A 8 49.62 -0.67 1.60
CA GLN A 8 50.76 -0.38 2.49
C GLN A 8 50.70 1.06 3.04
N GLU A 9 50.41 2.04 2.19
CA GLU A 9 50.23 3.43 2.62
C GLU A 9 49.07 3.58 3.63
N TRP A 10 47.97 2.88 3.39
CA TRP A 10 46.83 2.88 4.30
C TRP A 10 47.17 2.24 5.65
N PHE A 11 47.90 1.13 5.65
CA PHE A 11 48.31 0.45 6.86
C PHE A 11 49.27 1.30 7.70
N GLU A 12 50.28 1.91 7.08
CA GLU A 12 51.22 2.81 7.74
C GLU A 12 50.52 4.08 8.29
N ALA A 13 49.59 4.65 7.54
CA ALA A 13 48.79 5.79 7.99
C ALA A 13 47.90 5.44 9.19
N SER A 14 47.34 4.23 9.22
CA SER A 14 46.49 3.76 10.30
C SER A 14 47.29 3.50 11.58
N VAL A 15 48.48 2.91 11.50
CA VAL A 15 49.39 2.71 12.62
C VAL A 15 49.85 4.06 13.21
N LYS A 16 50.15 5.03 12.36
CA LYS A 16 50.57 6.39 12.76
C LYS A 16 49.45 7.20 13.39
N ALA A 17 48.21 7.04 12.88
CA ALA A 17 47.02 7.72 13.43
C ALA A 17 46.65 7.20 14.83
N LEU A 18 46.97 5.96 15.13
CA LEU A 18 46.71 5.32 16.42
C LEU A 18 47.75 5.66 17.51
N GLY A 19 48.78 6.46 17.20
CA GLY A 19 49.83 6.80 18.14
C GLY A 19 50.65 5.57 18.61
N LEU A 20 50.54 4.46 17.92
CA LEU A 20 51.29 3.27 18.18
C LEU A 20 52.71 3.48 17.64
N LYS A 21 53.73 3.34 18.48
CA LYS A 21 55.11 3.24 17.99
C LYS A 21 55.15 2.02 17.09
N ALA A 22 55.67 2.21 15.88
CA ALA A 22 55.97 1.07 15.01
C ALA A 22 56.70 0.00 15.85
N PRO A 23 56.23 -1.23 15.92
CA PRO A 23 56.89 -2.23 16.74
C PRO A 23 58.28 -2.49 16.17
N THR A 24 59.28 -2.27 17.01
CA THR A 24 60.68 -2.63 16.75
C THR A 24 60.94 -4.12 17.09
N ALA A 25 59.91 -4.92 17.10
CA ALA A 25 60.03 -6.33 17.43
C ALA A 25 59.26 -7.15 16.38
N GLY A 26 60.02 -8.01 15.72
CA GLY A 26 59.60 -9.25 15.11
C GLY A 26 58.47 -9.22 14.08
N ALA A 27 58.78 -9.47 12.83
CA ALA A 27 57.82 -9.70 11.74
C ALA A 27 56.71 -10.75 12.07
N GLY A 28 56.84 -11.51 13.12
CA GLY A 28 55.90 -12.54 13.56
C GLY A 28 54.59 -11.99 14.15
N ASP A 29 54.62 -10.89 14.92
CA ASP A 29 53.41 -10.35 15.58
C ASP A 29 52.46 -9.67 14.57
N PHE A 30 53.02 -9.06 13.54
CA PHE A 30 52.23 -8.47 12.45
C PHE A 30 51.64 -9.53 11.52
N GLU A 31 52.41 -10.57 11.20
CA GLU A 31 51.89 -11.70 10.45
C GLU A 31 50.76 -12.41 11.18
N ASP A 32 50.78 -12.49 12.50
CA ASP A 32 49.73 -13.10 13.31
C ASP A 32 48.47 -12.24 13.42
N GLU A 33 48.59 -10.91 13.50
CA GLU A 33 47.45 -10.02 13.49
C GLU A 33 46.79 -9.92 12.09
N GLU A 34 47.59 -9.84 11.02
CA GLU A 34 47.11 -9.97 9.65
C GLU A 34 46.51 -11.36 9.35
N ARG A 35 47.05 -12.41 9.97
CA ARG A 35 46.54 -13.79 9.87
C ARG A 35 45.19 -13.93 10.58
N ARG A 36 45.00 -13.30 11.76
CA ARG A 36 43.72 -13.28 12.50
C ARG A 36 42.59 -12.57 11.73
N VAL A 37 42.88 -11.48 11.01
CA VAL A 37 41.91 -10.81 10.11
C VAL A 37 41.62 -11.66 8.87
N ARG A 38 42.51 -12.53 8.45
CA ARG A 38 42.36 -13.44 7.29
C ARG A 38 41.55 -14.70 7.58
N GLU A 39 41.34 -15.03 8.84
CA GLU A 39 40.69 -16.28 9.25
C GLU A 39 39.21 -16.13 9.59
N LEU A 40 38.54 -15.06 9.16
CA LEU A 40 37.08 -15.05 9.18
C LEU A 40 36.59 -16.18 8.26
N PRO A 41 35.94 -17.24 8.76
CA PRO A 41 35.55 -18.40 7.97
C PRO A 41 34.32 -18.07 7.09
N TYR A 42 34.46 -17.03 6.28
CA TYR A 42 33.41 -16.53 5.39
C TYR A 42 33.95 -16.40 3.97
N LYS A 43 33.39 -17.20 3.09
CA LYS A 43 33.60 -17.08 1.65
C LYS A 43 32.26 -16.66 1.05
N PRO A 44 32.14 -15.41 0.52
CA PRO A 44 30.91 -14.97 -0.09
C PRO A 44 30.60 -15.80 -1.34
N PHE A 45 29.33 -16.10 -1.55
CA PHE A 45 28.82 -16.56 -2.84
C PHE A 45 28.81 -15.40 -3.82
N GLU A 46 28.67 -15.67 -5.11
CA GLU A 46 28.72 -14.67 -6.17
C GLU A 46 27.81 -13.45 -5.90
N LYS A 47 26.55 -13.69 -5.52
CA LYS A 47 25.60 -12.60 -5.20
C LYS A 47 25.93 -11.87 -3.89
N GLN A 48 26.53 -12.53 -2.94
CA GLN A 48 27.03 -11.88 -1.73
C GLN A 48 28.27 -11.02 -2.03
N ASP A 49 29.14 -11.47 -2.94
CA ASP A 49 30.30 -10.67 -3.38
C ASP A 49 29.87 -9.44 -4.18
N GLU A 50 28.88 -9.57 -5.06
CA GLU A 50 28.22 -8.44 -5.74
C GLU A 50 27.68 -7.42 -4.72
N PHE A 51 27.01 -7.88 -3.67
CA PHE A 51 26.51 -7.04 -2.58
C PHE A 51 27.64 -6.32 -1.84
N HIS A 52 28.73 -7.01 -1.51
CA HIS A 52 29.89 -6.42 -0.83
C HIS A 52 30.67 -5.42 -1.71
N SER A 53 30.67 -5.64 -3.00
CA SER A 53 31.39 -4.81 -3.98
C SER A 53 30.60 -3.58 -4.41
N CYS A 54 29.28 -3.55 -4.17
CA CYS A 54 28.41 -2.46 -4.54
C CYS A 54 28.75 -1.19 -3.74
N LYS A 55 28.92 -0.05 -4.44
CA LYS A 55 29.33 1.25 -3.87
C LYS A 55 28.18 2.22 -3.66
N ALA A 56 26.94 1.81 -3.94
CA ALA A 56 25.78 2.66 -3.71
C ALA A 56 25.65 3.00 -2.22
N LYS A 57 25.17 4.20 -1.92
CA LYS A 57 24.96 4.68 -0.55
C LYS A 57 23.91 3.83 0.19
N TYR A 58 22.85 3.45 -0.51
CA TYR A 58 21.77 2.61 -0.02
C TYR A 58 21.68 1.36 -0.88
N ARG A 59 21.84 0.17 -0.27
CA ARG A 59 21.85 -1.11 -0.97
C ARG A 59 20.76 -2.01 -0.46
N LEU A 60 20.02 -2.66 -1.34
CA LEU A 60 19.06 -3.71 -0.99
C LEU A 60 19.56 -5.05 -1.52
N PHE A 61 19.83 -6.00 -0.64
CA PHE A 61 20.02 -7.40 -0.98
C PHE A 61 18.67 -8.10 -0.79
N GLY A 62 17.86 -8.15 -1.83
CA GLY A 62 16.46 -8.50 -1.75
C GLY A 62 16.04 -9.60 -2.71
N GLY A 63 14.96 -10.32 -2.38
CA GLY A 63 14.39 -11.35 -3.23
C GLY A 63 14.01 -12.62 -2.46
N ALA A 64 14.29 -13.79 -3.04
CA ALA A 64 13.86 -15.09 -2.52
C ALA A 64 14.37 -15.41 -1.10
N ALA A 65 13.79 -16.42 -0.46
CA ALA A 65 14.29 -16.98 0.81
C ALA A 65 15.54 -17.82 0.55
N GLY A 66 16.46 -17.90 1.52
CA GLY A 66 17.59 -18.82 1.49
C GLY A 66 18.90 -18.39 0.83
N PRO A 67 19.04 -17.26 0.08
CA PRO A 67 20.30 -16.89 -0.58
C PRO A 67 21.40 -16.40 0.38
N GLY A 68 21.15 -16.37 1.70
CA GLY A 68 22.15 -15.96 2.68
C GLY A 68 22.25 -14.45 2.90
N LYS A 69 21.16 -13.71 2.70
CA LYS A 69 21.07 -12.24 2.84
C LYS A 69 21.51 -11.73 4.22
N SER A 70 20.91 -12.26 5.29
CA SER A 70 21.22 -11.88 6.68
C SER A 70 22.69 -12.14 7.04
N LYS A 71 23.27 -13.26 6.53
CA LYS A 71 24.69 -13.55 6.70
C LYS A 71 25.56 -12.53 5.99
N ALA A 72 25.25 -12.16 4.75
CA ALA A 72 26.00 -11.15 4.02
C ALA A 72 25.92 -9.79 4.72
N LEU A 73 24.74 -9.40 5.24
CA LEU A 73 24.56 -8.16 5.98
C LEU A 73 25.41 -8.11 7.24
N LEU A 74 25.43 -9.21 8.03
CA LEU A 74 26.30 -9.34 9.21
C LEU A 74 27.77 -9.20 8.82
N MET A 75 28.22 -9.91 7.78
CA MET A 75 29.61 -9.90 7.36
C MET A 75 30.04 -8.56 6.78
N GLU A 76 29.11 -7.80 6.17
CA GLU A 76 29.38 -6.44 5.72
C GLU A 76 29.65 -5.48 6.91
N ALA A 77 28.84 -5.57 7.96
CA ALA A 77 29.07 -4.78 9.18
C ALA A 77 30.41 -5.09 9.82
N ILE A 78 30.79 -6.37 9.91
CA ILE A 78 32.08 -6.81 10.44
C ILE A 78 33.23 -6.32 9.57
N ARG A 79 33.12 -6.47 8.23
CA ARG A 79 34.11 -6.02 7.27
C ARG A 79 34.41 -4.52 7.41
N GLN A 80 33.36 -3.70 7.53
CA GLN A 80 33.54 -2.26 7.69
C GLN A 80 34.10 -1.89 9.06
N ALA A 81 33.63 -2.52 10.14
CA ALA A 81 34.13 -2.28 11.50
C ALA A 81 35.60 -2.70 11.66
N THR A 82 36.03 -3.78 11.01
CA THR A 82 37.44 -4.25 11.09
C THR A 82 38.37 -3.49 10.15
N LYS A 83 37.85 -3.00 9.01
CA LYS A 83 38.62 -2.25 8.02
C LYS A 83 39.00 -0.85 8.52
N PHE A 84 38.07 -0.14 9.17
CA PHE A 84 38.26 1.23 9.60
C PHE A 84 38.34 1.29 11.13
N PRO A 85 39.38 1.93 11.72
CA PRO A 85 39.48 2.05 13.16
C PRO A 85 38.51 3.10 13.71
N ASN A 86 38.07 2.90 14.96
CA ASN A 86 37.24 3.83 15.72
C ASN A 86 35.90 4.19 15.04
N VAL A 87 35.33 3.30 14.26
CA VAL A 87 34.00 3.48 13.64
C VAL A 87 32.93 2.67 14.36
N ASN A 88 31.70 3.08 14.21
CA ASN A 88 30.57 2.32 14.73
C ASN A 88 29.76 1.76 13.57
N THR A 89 29.30 0.53 13.74
CA THR A 89 28.32 -0.10 12.85
C THR A 89 27.08 -0.51 13.63
N LEU A 90 25.93 -0.53 12.99
CA LEU A 90 24.66 -0.89 13.58
C LEU A 90 23.99 -1.96 12.73
N LEU A 91 23.51 -3.02 13.37
CA LEU A 91 22.68 -4.05 12.76
C LEU A 91 21.32 -4.08 13.44
N LEU A 92 20.25 -4.00 12.67
CA LEU A 92 18.88 -3.90 13.17
C LEU A 92 18.02 -5.05 12.68
N ARG A 93 17.09 -5.46 13.53
CA ARG A 93 15.95 -6.30 13.21
C ARG A 93 14.68 -5.79 13.87
N ARG A 94 13.50 -6.28 13.47
CA ARG A 94 12.23 -5.76 13.99
C ARG A 94 12.06 -6.00 15.48
N THR A 95 12.29 -7.23 15.95
CA THR A 95 12.14 -7.61 17.36
C THR A 95 13.41 -8.19 17.94
N PHE A 96 13.54 -8.15 19.27
CA PHE A 96 14.70 -8.74 19.95
C PHE A 96 14.77 -10.27 19.80
N PRO A 97 13.69 -11.05 19.95
CA PRO A 97 13.72 -12.49 19.72
C PRO A 97 14.18 -12.86 18.29
N GLU A 98 13.73 -12.12 17.28
CA GLU A 98 14.20 -12.34 15.90
C GLU A 98 15.69 -12.00 15.74
N LEU A 99 16.15 -10.92 16.35
CA LEU A 99 17.57 -10.54 16.35
C LEU A 99 18.44 -11.62 17.01
N GLU A 100 17.99 -12.15 18.14
CA GLU A 100 18.69 -13.20 18.87
C GLU A 100 18.72 -14.51 18.07
N GLY A 101 17.59 -14.93 17.50
CA GLY A 101 17.48 -16.14 16.69
C GLY A 101 18.16 -16.08 15.32
N SER A 102 18.68 -14.93 14.91
CA SER A 102 19.31 -14.74 13.59
C SER A 102 20.70 -14.11 13.68
N LEU A 103 20.82 -12.78 13.62
CA LEU A 103 22.09 -12.07 13.51
C LEU A 103 23.03 -12.34 14.70
N LEU A 104 22.50 -12.38 15.94
CA LEU A 104 23.30 -12.72 17.13
C LEU A 104 23.71 -14.18 17.14
N LEU A 105 22.79 -15.07 16.73
CA LEU A 105 23.10 -16.50 16.60
C LEU A 105 24.22 -16.72 15.58
N TYR A 106 24.11 -16.08 14.39
CA TYR A 106 25.15 -16.18 13.36
C TYR A 106 26.47 -15.58 13.81
N PHE A 107 26.44 -14.44 14.53
CA PHE A 107 27.63 -13.84 15.08
C PHE A 107 28.34 -14.79 16.07
N ARG A 108 27.61 -15.33 17.06
CA ARG A 108 28.17 -16.24 18.08
C ARG A 108 28.71 -17.54 17.48
N ARG A 109 28.06 -18.07 16.44
CA ARG A 109 28.44 -19.32 15.79
C ARG A 109 29.65 -19.17 14.85
N ASP A 110 29.67 -18.08 14.08
CA ASP A 110 30.50 -17.97 12.87
C ASP A 110 31.66 -16.99 13.02
N VAL A 111 31.69 -16.17 14.09
CA VAL A 111 32.77 -15.20 14.34
C VAL A 111 33.65 -15.67 15.46
N PRO A 112 34.92 -16.10 15.17
CA PRO A 112 35.87 -16.54 16.18
C PRO A 112 36.07 -15.49 17.28
N ARG A 113 36.22 -15.97 18.53
CA ARG A 113 36.36 -15.11 19.71
C ARG A 113 37.61 -14.23 19.66
N GLU A 114 38.60 -14.68 18.97
CA GLU A 114 39.92 -14.03 18.81
C GLU A 114 39.86 -12.81 17.92
N LEU A 115 38.79 -12.65 17.10
CA LEU A 115 38.64 -11.50 16.18
C LEU A 115 38.17 -10.24 16.86
N TYR A 116 37.63 -10.32 18.07
CA TYR A 116 37.12 -9.17 18.77
C TYR A 116 37.61 -9.08 20.23
N ARG A 117 37.76 -7.82 20.71
CA ARG A 117 38.24 -7.56 22.05
C ARG A 117 37.26 -8.00 23.14
N SER A 118 35.98 -7.61 22.97
CA SER A 118 34.92 -7.93 23.93
C SER A 118 33.55 -7.92 23.29
N PHE A 119 32.62 -8.67 23.89
CA PHE A 119 31.22 -8.61 23.60
C PHE A 119 30.43 -8.28 24.88
N ASN A 120 29.73 -7.16 24.88
CA ASN A 120 28.86 -6.75 25.99
C ASN A 120 27.46 -7.31 25.75
N GLU A 121 27.10 -8.38 26.47
CA GLU A 121 25.81 -9.06 26.35
C GLU A 121 24.62 -8.14 26.70
N ALA A 122 24.75 -7.27 27.69
CA ALA A 122 23.66 -6.38 28.11
C ALA A 122 23.36 -5.27 27.10
N LYS A 123 24.37 -4.80 26.38
CA LYS A 123 24.26 -3.75 25.36
C LYS A 123 24.25 -4.33 23.95
N HIS A 124 24.39 -5.63 23.81
CA HIS A 124 24.52 -6.33 22.51
C HIS A 124 25.55 -5.66 21.60
N THR A 125 26.73 -5.32 22.15
CA THR A 125 27.74 -4.54 21.44
C THR A 125 29.07 -5.27 21.45
N VAL A 126 29.63 -5.51 20.27
CA VAL A 126 30.97 -6.02 20.04
C VAL A 126 31.93 -4.84 19.99
N THR A 127 33.08 -4.97 20.67
CA THR A 127 34.22 -4.06 20.53
C THR A 127 35.35 -4.80 19.82
N TRP A 128 35.77 -4.26 18.69
CA TRP A 128 36.84 -4.82 17.88
C TRP A 128 38.22 -4.38 18.40
N HIS A 129 39.28 -5.10 18.01
CA HIS A 129 40.64 -4.76 18.45
C HIS A 129 41.11 -3.37 18.01
N ASN A 130 40.60 -2.85 16.86
CA ASN A 130 40.91 -1.52 16.33
C ASN A 130 40.08 -0.38 16.95
N GLY A 131 39.36 -0.63 18.04
CA GLY A 131 38.53 0.35 18.74
C GLY A 131 37.14 0.56 18.14
N SER A 132 36.84 -0.03 16.99
CA SER A 132 35.51 0.04 16.38
C SER A 132 34.48 -0.76 17.15
N THR A 133 33.19 -0.46 16.92
CA THR A 133 32.09 -1.20 17.55
C THR A 133 31.07 -1.68 16.54
N THR A 134 30.43 -2.81 16.82
CA THR A 134 29.22 -3.29 16.13
C THR A 134 28.12 -3.47 17.16
N ARG A 135 27.06 -2.68 17.05
CA ARG A 135 25.87 -2.79 17.90
C ARG A 135 24.80 -3.60 17.20
N PHE A 136 24.21 -4.55 17.91
CA PHE A 136 23.01 -5.28 17.50
C PHE A 136 21.81 -4.67 18.21
N GLY A 137 20.80 -4.27 17.44
CA GLY A 137 19.64 -3.57 17.96
C GLY A 137 18.34 -4.01 17.30
N TYR A 138 17.24 -3.49 17.85
CA TYR A 138 15.90 -3.74 17.32
C TYR A 138 15.05 -2.47 17.39
N SER A 139 13.94 -2.44 16.62
CA SER A 139 12.96 -1.35 16.63
C SER A 139 11.57 -1.93 16.35
N GLN A 140 10.87 -2.30 17.40
CA GLN A 140 9.58 -2.97 17.33
C GLN A 140 8.44 -1.98 17.04
N SER A 141 8.48 -0.79 17.64
CA SER A 141 7.55 0.30 17.41
C SER A 141 8.21 1.46 16.64
N GLU A 142 7.41 2.37 16.12
CA GLU A 142 7.89 3.61 15.49
C GLU A 142 8.84 4.40 16.41
N ASN A 143 8.49 4.47 17.70
CA ASN A 143 9.26 5.28 18.65
C ASN A 143 10.56 4.62 19.12
N ASP A 144 10.71 3.30 18.98
CA ASP A 144 11.93 2.61 19.41
C ASP A 144 13.16 3.06 18.61
N ILE A 145 12.95 3.60 17.40
CA ILE A 145 14.04 4.07 16.56
C ILE A 145 14.81 5.22 17.20
N TYR A 146 14.18 6.02 18.07
CA TYR A 146 14.81 7.15 18.74
C TYR A 146 15.91 6.75 19.74
N GLN A 147 15.97 5.48 20.17
CA GLN A 147 17.10 4.99 20.99
C GLN A 147 18.46 5.10 20.29
N TYR A 148 18.46 5.28 18.95
CA TYR A 148 19.66 5.46 18.14
C TYR A 148 19.96 6.93 17.83
N GLN A 149 19.19 7.88 18.40
CA GLN A 149 19.27 9.32 18.08
C GLN A 149 20.67 9.92 18.31
N SER A 150 21.39 9.51 19.34
CA SER A 150 22.73 10.02 19.66
C SER A 150 23.86 9.28 18.93
N GLY A 151 23.55 8.25 18.15
CA GLY A 151 24.54 7.43 17.46
C GLY A 151 25.03 8.06 16.15
N GLU A 152 26.28 7.75 15.81
CA GLU A 152 26.88 8.01 14.49
C GLU A 152 27.44 6.70 13.97
N TYR A 153 26.97 6.29 12.77
CA TYR A 153 27.31 4.97 12.25
C TYR A 153 27.87 5.08 10.84
N LEU A 154 29.02 4.45 10.61
CA LEU A 154 29.59 4.27 9.27
C LEU A 154 28.70 3.36 8.42
N PHE A 155 28.24 2.28 9.01
CA PHE A 155 27.35 1.33 8.37
C PHE A 155 26.12 1.04 9.22
N ILE A 156 24.96 1.05 8.58
CA ILE A 156 23.70 0.60 9.19
C ILE A 156 23.14 -0.52 8.31
N GLY A 157 23.03 -1.71 8.88
CA GLY A 157 22.40 -2.86 8.24
C GLY A 157 21.03 -3.14 8.86
N VAL A 158 19.99 -3.22 8.04
CA VAL A 158 18.64 -3.55 8.48
C VAL A 158 18.21 -4.89 7.88
N ASP A 159 18.11 -5.90 8.74
CA ASP A 159 17.64 -7.21 8.34
C ASP A 159 16.11 -7.28 8.38
N GLU A 160 15.51 -7.92 7.40
CA GLU A 160 14.08 -7.89 7.10
C GLU A 160 13.56 -6.44 6.96
N LEU A 161 14.17 -5.67 6.05
CA LEU A 161 13.89 -4.25 5.86
C LEU A 161 12.40 -3.95 5.61
N THR A 162 11.67 -4.86 4.96
CA THR A 162 10.23 -4.71 4.73
C THR A 162 9.38 -4.78 6.00
N HIS A 163 9.95 -5.15 7.15
CA HIS A 163 9.27 -5.05 8.44
C HIS A 163 9.32 -3.65 9.06
N PHE A 164 10.04 -2.72 8.45
CA PHE A 164 10.22 -1.35 8.93
C PHE A 164 9.39 -0.37 8.10
N THR A 165 9.00 0.74 8.72
CA THR A 165 8.31 1.82 8.03
C THR A 165 9.30 2.73 7.29
N LEU A 166 8.80 3.51 6.32
CA LEU A 166 9.61 4.53 5.64
C LEU A 166 10.17 5.56 6.63
N ARG A 167 9.39 5.96 7.63
CA ARG A 167 9.80 6.90 8.67
C ARG A 167 11.00 6.39 9.49
N GLN A 168 10.98 5.10 9.88
CA GLN A 168 12.12 4.48 10.57
C GLN A 168 13.36 4.48 9.68
N TRP A 169 13.23 4.16 8.40
CA TRP A 169 14.33 4.22 7.44
C TRP A 169 14.90 5.64 7.29
N GLN A 170 14.04 6.65 7.05
CA GLN A 170 14.44 8.05 6.93
C GLN A 170 15.14 8.55 8.19
N PHE A 171 14.66 8.18 9.38
CA PHE A 171 15.35 8.52 10.64
C PHE A 171 16.77 7.95 10.67
N LEU A 172 16.95 6.70 10.28
CA LEU A 172 18.27 6.05 10.26
C LEU A 172 19.23 6.70 9.26
N THR A 173 18.75 7.20 8.12
CA THR A 173 19.62 7.90 7.15
C THR A 173 20.30 9.12 7.79
N SER A 174 19.62 9.82 8.70
CA SER A 174 20.19 10.95 9.43
C SER A 174 21.25 10.55 10.45
N ARG A 175 21.33 9.27 10.84
CA ARG A 175 22.35 8.71 11.76
C ARG A 175 23.51 8.07 11.00
N ASN A 176 23.38 7.87 9.70
CA ASN A 176 24.41 7.31 8.85
C ASN A 176 25.45 8.37 8.47
N ARG A 177 26.34 8.63 9.41
CA ARG A 177 27.45 9.60 9.30
C ARG A 177 28.66 9.10 10.08
N CYS A 178 29.85 9.46 9.64
CA CYS A 178 31.09 9.06 10.26
C CYS A 178 32.12 10.17 10.14
N PRO A 179 32.74 10.63 11.26
CA PRO A 179 33.75 11.69 11.21
C PRO A 179 35.16 11.17 10.85
N VAL A 180 35.34 9.86 10.71
CA VAL A 180 36.64 9.26 10.38
C VAL A 180 36.96 9.53 8.92
N ALA A 181 38.16 10.05 8.66
CA ALA A 181 38.62 10.36 7.30
C ALA A 181 38.66 9.12 6.40
N ASN A 182 38.45 9.32 5.11
CA ASN A 182 38.46 8.26 4.08
C ASN A 182 37.41 7.17 4.28
N THR A 183 36.34 7.46 5.03
CA THR A 183 35.16 6.60 5.19
C THR A 183 34.02 7.07 4.30
N PHE A 184 33.17 6.14 3.90
CA PHE A 184 31.95 6.42 3.14
C PHE A 184 30.75 5.83 3.88
N PRO A 185 29.98 6.68 4.62
CA PRO A 185 28.78 6.24 5.31
C PRO A 185 27.76 5.63 4.33
N ASN A 186 27.29 4.43 4.65
CA ASN A 186 26.36 3.72 3.78
C ASN A 186 25.41 2.84 4.59
N MET A 187 24.28 2.49 3.99
CA MET A 187 23.28 1.63 4.60
C MET A 187 22.94 0.47 3.67
N ALA A 188 22.53 -0.65 4.27
CA ALA A 188 22.05 -1.80 3.53
C ALA A 188 20.82 -2.42 4.17
N GLY A 189 19.89 -2.88 3.33
CA GLY A 189 18.76 -3.71 3.73
C GLY A 189 18.92 -5.13 3.21
N ALA A 190 18.44 -6.10 3.98
CA ALA A 190 18.27 -7.48 3.56
C ALA A 190 16.81 -7.86 3.78
N THR A 191 16.09 -8.36 2.75
CA THR A 191 14.68 -8.72 2.93
C THR A 191 14.12 -9.59 1.80
N ASN A 192 12.93 -10.15 2.06
CA ASN A 192 12.05 -10.74 1.06
C ASN A 192 10.94 -9.73 0.68
N PRO A 193 10.27 -9.88 -0.48
CA PRO A 193 9.04 -9.15 -0.78
C PRO A 193 7.94 -9.45 0.25
N GLY A 194 7.12 -8.45 0.57
CA GLY A 194 6.00 -8.56 1.52
C GLY A 194 6.14 -7.63 2.73
N ASN A 195 5.24 -7.77 3.70
CA ASN A 195 5.17 -6.97 4.91
C ASN A 195 4.87 -5.47 4.72
N ILE A 196 4.76 -4.76 5.84
CA ILE A 196 4.32 -3.36 5.91
C ILE A 196 5.18 -2.38 5.10
N GLY A 197 6.46 -2.67 4.94
CA GLY A 197 7.41 -1.82 4.20
C GLY A 197 7.56 -2.17 2.72
N HIS A 198 6.84 -3.16 2.21
CA HIS A 198 7.00 -3.63 0.83
C HIS A 198 6.94 -2.49 -0.20
N ALA A 199 5.92 -1.66 -0.10
CA ALA A 199 5.66 -0.61 -1.08
C ALA A 199 6.81 0.41 -1.17
N TRP A 200 7.26 0.96 -0.05
CA TRP A 200 8.33 1.95 -0.05
C TRP A 200 9.68 1.33 -0.41
N VAL A 201 9.97 0.09 0.03
CA VAL A 201 11.21 -0.62 -0.35
C VAL A 201 11.23 -0.89 -1.85
N LYS A 202 10.11 -1.37 -2.40
CA LYS A 202 9.98 -1.58 -3.84
C LYS A 202 10.17 -0.28 -4.60
N ALA A 203 9.48 0.80 -4.21
CA ALA A 203 9.60 2.10 -4.87
C ALA A 203 11.05 2.59 -4.92
N LEU A 204 11.71 2.68 -3.76
CA LEU A 204 13.06 3.26 -3.68
C LEU A 204 14.13 2.41 -4.37
N PHE A 205 14.09 1.09 -4.19
CA PHE A 205 15.19 0.21 -4.62
C PHE A 205 14.93 -0.51 -5.95
N VAL A 206 13.71 -0.97 -6.19
CA VAL A 206 13.36 -1.79 -7.37
C VAL A 206 12.88 -0.92 -8.52
N ASP A 207 11.86 -0.10 -8.26
CA ASP A 207 11.24 0.77 -9.28
C ASP A 207 12.04 2.06 -9.52
N LYS A 208 13.00 2.39 -8.63
CA LYS A 208 13.83 3.60 -8.72
C LYS A 208 13.02 4.89 -8.77
N GLN A 209 12.05 4.98 -7.87
CA GLN A 209 11.14 6.12 -7.75
C GLN A 209 11.01 6.56 -6.28
N PRO A 210 10.68 7.82 -5.99
CA PRO A 210 10.40 8.25 -4.63
C PRO A 210 9.22 7.48 -4.05
N ALA A 211 9.32 7.10 -2.79
CA ALA A 211 8.22 6.44 -2.08
C ALA A 211 7.07 7.43 -1.82
N ALA A 212 5.84 6.90 -1.71
CA ALA A 212 4.70 7.72 -1.33
C ALA A 212 4.94 8.41 0.03
N GLY A 213 4.59 9.70 0.13
CA GLY A 213 4.86 10.53 1.30
C GLY A 213 6.29 11.08 1.41
N MET A 214 7.17 10.76 0.46
CA MET A 214 8.52 11.32 0.38
C MET A 214 8.54 12.52 -0.57
N ASP A 215 9.24 13.60 -0.20
CA ASP A 215 9.48 14.70 -1.14
C ASP A 215 10.34 14.18 -2.31
N PRO A 216 9.88 14.27 -3.58
CA PRO A 216 10.66 13.81 -4.73
C PRO A 216 12.05 14.45 -4.85
N ARG A 217 12.25 15.65 -4.27
CA ARG A 217 13.55 16.36 -4.28
C ARG A 217 14.58 15.72 -3.34
N GLU A 218 14.13 14.90 -2.37
CA GLU A 218 15.00 14.17 -1.45
C GLU A 218 15.44 12.81 -1.99
N TYR A 219 14.93 12.41 -3.15
CA TYR A 219 15.24 11.13 -3.78
C TYR A 219 16.22 11.29 -4.94
N ASP A 220 17.36 10.59 -4.86
CA ASP A 220 18.28 10.40 -5.96
C ASP A 220 18.40 8.90 -6.29
N ALA A 221 17.95 8.50 -7.47
CA ALA A 221 17.99 7.11 -7.91
C ALA A 221 19.41 6.53 -7.96
N ALA A 222 20.45 7.37 -8.12
CA ALA A 222 21.86 6.95 -8.14
C ALA A 222 22.35 6.49 -6.76
N ASP A 223 21.77 6.98 -5.66
CA ASP A 223 22.11 6.56 -4.30
C ASP A 223 21.65 5.14 -3.98
N TYR A 224 20.67 4.60 -4.71
CA TYR A 224 20.04 3.33 -4.41
C TYR A 224 20.49 2.22 -5.36
N ALA A 225 20.76 1.03 -4.82
CA ALA A 225 21.04 -0.17 -5.60
C ALA A 225 20.20 -1.36 -5.12
N PHE A 226 19.70 -2.14 -6.06
CA PHE A 226 19.02 -3.40 -5.80
C PHE A 226 19.85 -4.56 -6.33
N ILE A 227 20.20 -5.49 -5.45
CA ILE A 227 20.89 -6.74 -5.76
C ILE A 227 19.87 -7.87 -5.60
N PRO A 228 19.30 -8.37 -6.71
CA PRO A 228 18.32 -9.44 -6.64
C PRO A 228 18.97 -10.76 -6.25
N ALA A 229 18.31 -11.49 -5.35
CA ALA A 229 18.79 -12.77 -4.83
C ALA A 229 17.73 -13.87 -4.99
N ARG A 230 18.13 -15.01 -5.51
CA ARG A 230 17.31 -16.21 -5.69
C ARG A 230 17.81 -17.36 -4.82
N VAL A 231 16.98 -18.36 -4.60
CA VAL A 231 17.39 -19.58 -3.87
C VAL A 231 18.57 -20.26 -4.55
N SER A 232 18.61 -20.25 -5.89
CA SER A 232 19.69 -20.83 -6.71
C SER A 232 21.05 -20.18 -6.49
N ASP A 233 21.10 -18.95 -5.96
CA ASP A 233 22.35 -18.22 -5.72
C ASP A 233 23.09 -18.73 -4.46
N ASN A 234 22.44 -19.60 -3.69
CA ASN A 234 23.05 -20.26 -2.55
C ASN A 234 23.31 -21.75 -2.87
N PRO A 235 24.56 -22.15 -3.08
CA PRO A 235 24.90 -23.56 -3.42
C PRO A 235 24.42 -24.58 -2.40
N ILE A 236 24.19 -24.18 -1.14
CA ILE A 236 23.72 -25.07 -0.08
C ILE A 236 22.26 -25.44 -0.32
N TYR A 237 21.39 -24.44 -0.65
CA TYR A 237 19.96 -24.65 -0.83
C TYR A 237 19.54 -24.90 -2.28
N ALA A 238 20.36 -24.49 -3.25
CA ALA A 238 20.11 -24.73 -4.67
C ALA A 238 19.94 -26.21 -5.01
N ASN A 239 20.66 -27.09 -4.28
CA ASN A 239 20.66 -28.54 -4.47
C ASN A 239 19.77 -29.28 -3.44
N ASP A 240 19.14 -28.58 -2.51
CA ASP A 240 18.23 -29.18 -1.52
C ASP A 240 16.81 -29.32 -2.09
N ALA A 241 16.54 -30.46 -2.71
CA ALA A 241 15.24 -30.77 -3.28
C ALA A 241 14.11 -30.78 -2.23
N SER A 242 14.41 -31.05 -0.95
CA SER A 242 13.41 -31.01 0.13
C SER A 242 12.98 -29.57 0.45
N TYR A 243 13.95 -28.68 0.54
CA TYR A 243 13.69 -27.25 0.78
C TYR A 243 12.93 -26.61 -0.38
N LEU A 244 13.35 -26.86 -1.63
CA LEU A 244 12.66 -26.35 -2.82
C LEU A 244 11.20 -26.82 -2.88
N LYS A 245 10.94 -28.13 -2.67
CA LYS A 245 9.57 -28.67 -2.60
C LYS A 245 8.73 -28.03 -1.49
N THR A 246 9.35 -27.62 -0.39
CA THR A 246 8.65 -26.92 0.69
C THR A 246 8.20 -25.53 0.25
N LEU A 247 9.06 -24.79 -0.45
CA LEU A 247 8.73 -23.48 -1.01
C LEU A 247 7.67 -23.57 -2.13
N GLU A 248 7.74 -24.61 -2.98
CA GLU A 248 6.76 -24.86 -4.05
C GLU A 248 5.34 -25.11 -3.52
N LYS A 249 5.21 -25.66 -2.32
CA LYS A 249 3.90 -25.96 -1.68
C LYS A 249 3.27 -24.76 -0.99
N LEU A 250 3.96 -23.64 -0.90
CA LEU A 250 3.39 -22.43 -0.34
C LEU A 250 2.24 -21.90 -1.22
N PRO A 251 1.26 -21.19 -0.64
CA PRO A 251 0.27 -20.44 -1.42
C PRO A 251 0.95 -19.56 -2.48
N ASP A 252 0.30 -19.35 -3.62
CA ASP A 252 0.93 -18.75 -4.81
C ASP A 252 1.66 -17.42 -4.53
N ALA A 253 1.06 -16.51 -3.76
CA ALA A 253 1.68 -15.24 -3.40
C ALA A 253 2.98 -15.44 -2.60
N TYR A 254 2.99 -16.36 -1.62
CA TYR A 254 4.19 -16.67 -0.83
C TYR A 254 5.24 -17.41 -1.65
N ARG A 255 4.81 -18.33 -2.52
CA ARG A 255 5.71 -19.06 -3.43
C ARG A 255 6.44 -18.07 -4.34
N ARG A 256 5.73 -17.18 -5.01
CA ARG A 256 6.32 -16.14 -5.87
C ARG A 256 7.25 -15.22 -5.10
N ALA A 257 6.87 -14.78 -3.90
CA ALA A 257 7.72 -13.93 -3.07
C ALA A 257 8.98 -14.65 -2.57
N PHE A 258 8.86 -15.89 -2.07
CA PHE A 258 9.96 -16.59 -1.38
C PHE A 258 10.77 -17.52 -2.27
N LEU A 259 10.20 -18.07 -3.33
CA LEU A 259 10.93 -18.91 -4.29
C LEU A 259 11.49 -18.05 -5.44
N ASP A 260 10.64 -17.21 -6.04
CA ASP A 260 10.99 -16.45 -7.23
C ASP A 260 11.60 -15.08 -6.89
N GLY A 261 11.38 -14.59 -5.66
CA GLY A 261 11.80 -13.23 -5.25
C GLY A 261 11.04 -12.11 -5.98
N ASP A 262 9.80 -12.37 -6.35
CA ASP A 262 8.97 -11.50 -7.17
C ASP A 262 8.41 -10.32 -6.35
N TRP A 263 8.86 -9.12 -6.67
CA TRP A 263 8.42 -7.87 -6.06
C TRP A 263 7.08 -7.35 -6.60
N SER A 264 6.50 -7.98 -7.58
CA SER A 264 5.15 -7.65 -8.05
C SER A 264 4.06 -8.26 -7.17
N VAL A 265 4.42 -9.24 -6.32
CA VAL A 265 3.50 -9.95 -5.42
C VAL A 265 3.69 -9.47 -3.99
N PHE A 266 2.58 -9.22 -3.33
CA PHE A 266 2.56 -8.76 -1.96
C PHE A 266 2.25 -9.93 -1.01
N ALA A 267 3.28 -10.62 -0.52
CA ALA A 267 3.10 -11.69 0.46
C ALA A 267 2.53 -11.13 1.78
N GLY A 268 1.41 -11.69 2.23
CA GLY A 268 0.68 -11.21 3.41
C GLY A 268 -0.41 -10.19 3.10
N GLN A 269 -0.63 -9.82 1.85
CA GLN A 269 -1.72 -8.94 1.42
C GLN A 269 -3.08 -9.45 1.90
N TYR A 270 -3.92 -8.53 2.41
CA TYR A 270 -5.29 -8.89 2.80
C TYR A 270 -6.19 -9.01 1.57
N PHE A 271 -6.23 -7.99 0.72
CA PHE A 271 -7.05 -7.94 -0.49
C PHE A 271 -6.32 -8.54 -1.70
N THR A 272 -6.10 -9.86 -1.67
CA THR A 272 -5.43 -10.59 -2.76
C THR A 272 -6.27 -10.63 -4.04
N ASN A 273 -7.57 -10.35 -3.94
CA ASN A 273 -8.53 -10.31 -5.02
C ASN A 273 -8.74 -8.89 -5.61
N PHE A 274 -8.05 -7.88 -5.11
CA PHE A 274 -8.08 -6.55 -5.70
C PHE A 274 -7.28 -6.53 -7.01
N ASP A 275 -8.01 -6.35 -8.11
CA ASP A 275 -7.44 -6.21 -9.45
C ASP A 275 -7.86 -4.85 -10.02
N PRO A 276 -6.94 -3.89 -10.19
CA PRO A 276 -7.26 -2.58 -10.73
C PRO A 276 -7.98 -2.62 -12.08
N SER A 277 -7.70 -3.61 -12.92
CA SER A 277 -8.36 -3.75 -14.23
C SER A 277 -9.85 -4.11 -14.14
N ARG A 278 -10.26 -4.71 -13.02
CA ARG A 278 -11.65 -5.11 -12.72
C ARG A 278 -12.35 -4.11 -11.80
N SER A 279 -11.65 -3.70 -10.74
CA SER A 279 -12.23 -2.95 -9.62
C SER A 279 -12.16 -1.44 -9.83
N VAL A 280 -11.27 -0.94 -10.71
CA VAL A 280 -11.13 0.50 -10.96
C VAL A 280 -11.87 0.89 -12.25
N ILE A 281 -12.68 1.93 -12.16
CA ILE A 281 -13.43 2.48 -13.29
C ILE A 281 -13.08 3.95 -13.50
N ARG A 282 -13.23 4.45 -14.72
CA ARG A 282 -13.03 5.87 -15.00
C ARG A 282 -14.15 6.70 -14.39
N ALA A 283 -13.81 7.72 -13.62
CA ALA A 283 -14.79 8.65 -13.04
C ALA A 283 -15.72 9.27 -14.08
N GLU A 284 -15.20 9.53 -15.28
CA GLU A 284 -15.97 10.06 -16.41
C GLU A 284 -17.06 9.09 -16.92
N SER A 285 -16.87 7.78 -16.72
CA SER A 285 -17.85 6.77 -17.15
C SER A 285 -19.03 6.61 -16.20
N ILE A 286 -18.99 7.24 -15.02
CA ILE A 286 -20.04 7.15 -14.02
C ILE A 286 -21.18 8.09 -14.40
N ALA A 287 -22.23 7.56 -14.99
CA ALA A 287 -23.48 8.30 -15.27
C ALA A 287 -24.41 8.21 -14.05
N ALA A 288 -24.00 8.83 -12.94
CA ALA A 288 -24.78 8.79 -11.70
C ALA A 288 -26.05 9.63 -11.84
N GLU A 289 -27.20 8.97 -11.81
CA GLU A 289 -28.49 9.64 -11.88
C GLU A 289 -28.84 10.33 -10.54
N ALA A 290 -29.63 11.39 -10.59
CA ALA A 290 -29.98 12.21 -9.43
C ALA A 290 -30.68 11.41 -8.31
N TRP A 291 -31.39 10.35 -8.66
CA TRP A 291 -32.12 9.49 -7.72
C TRP A 291 -31.29 8.36 -7.10
N TRP A 292 -30.02 8.20 -7.51
CA TRP A 292 -29.16 7.21 -6.89
C TRP A 292 -28.80 7.65 -5.46
N PRO A 293 -28.89 6.75 -4.48
CA PRO A 293 -28.50 7.05 -3.11
C PRO A 293 -27.02 7.43 -3.04
N ARG A 294 -26.69 8.50 -2.33
CA ARG A 294 -25.32 8.95 -2.09
C ARG A 294 -25.07 9.10 -0.61
N TRP A 295 -23.91 8.68 -0.18
CA TRP A 295 -23.48 8.86 1.20
C TRP A 295 -21.99 9.16 1.26
N ILE A 296 -21.57 9.69 2.40
CA ILE A 296 -20.17 10.02 2.68
C ILE A 296 -19.72 9.20 3.87
N SER A 297 -18.48 8.71 3.83
CA SER A 297 -17.80 8.11 4.96
C SER A 297 -16.52 8.87 5.28
N ILE A 298 -16.22 8.99 6.59
CA ILE A 298 -15.13 9.80 7.09
C ILE A 298 -14.39 9.01 8.16
N ASP A 299 -13.08 8.86 7.99
CA ASP A 299 -12.18 8.56 9.07
C ASP A 299 -11.47 9.85 9.48
N TRP A 300 -11.66 10.26 10.74
CA TRP A 300 -11.14 11.53 11.23
C TRP A 300 -9.73 11.36 11.79
N GLY A 301 -8.78 12.14 11.28
CA GLY A 301 -7.45 12.33 11.82
C GLY A 301 -7.05 13.79 11.80
N PHE A 302 -6.12 14.20 12.67
CA PHE A 302 -5.45 15.50 12.60
C PHE A 302 -3.96 15.31 12.33
N GLU A 303 -3.26 14.54 13.18
CA GLU A 303 -1.87 14.11 12.94
C GLU A 303 -1.81 12.99 11.88
N HIS A 304 -2.81 12.11 11.85
CA HIS A 304 -3.10 11.21 10.75
C HIS A 304 -4.01 11.89 9.74
N PRO A 305 -4.01 11.49 8.46
CA PRO A 305 -4.89 12.07 7.46
C PRO A 305 -6.37 11.92 7.83
N ALA A 306 -7.15 12.98 7.61
CA ALA A 306 -8.60 12.85 7.53
C ALA A 306 -8.96 12.32 6.15
N ALA A 307 -9.58 11.14 6.08
CA ALA A 307 -9.99 10.50 4.84
C ALA A 307 -11.49 10.58 4.65
N VAL A 308 -11.95 11.07 3.50
CA VAL A 308 -13.36 11.23 3.14
C VAL A 308 -13.64 10.59 1.79
N TYR A 309 -14.64 9.73 1.75
CA TYR A 309 -15.09 9.07 0.52
C TYR A 309 -16.57 9.32 0.24
N TRP A 310 -16.88 9.56 -1.04
CA TRP A 310 -18.25 9.64 -1.55
C TRP A 310 -18.61 8.36 -2.26
N HIS A 311 -19.74 7.80 -1.87
CA HIS A 311 -20.24 6.54 -2.39
C HIS A 311 -21.62 6.73 -3.02
N THR A 312 -21.93 5.87 -3.99
CA THR A 312 -23.27 5.75 -4.56
C THR A 312 -23.62 4.28 -4.83
N SER A 313 -24.91 3.93 -4.73
CA SER A 313 -25.39 2.64 -5.20
C SER A 313 -25.86 2.77 -6.64
N ALA A 314 -25.36 1.90 -7.51
CA ALA A 314 -25.73 1.82 -8.91
C ALA A 314 -26.39 0.45 -9.21
N PRO A 315 -27.27 0.34 -10.20
CA PRO A 315 -27.73 -0.95 -10.68
C PRO A 315 -26.55 -1.80 -11.15
N ALA A 316 -26.60 -3.11 -10.92
CA ALA A 316 -25.60 -4.03 -11.47
C ALA A 316 -25.65 -3.99 -13.01
N VAL A 317 -24.49 -4.03 -13.66
CA VAL A 317 -24.39 -4.05 -15.13
C VAL A 317 -24.66 -5.45 -15.61
N GLU A 318 -25.67 -5.62 -16.51
CA GLU A 318 -25.85 -6.89 -17.24
C GLU A 318 -24.64 -7.11 -18.15
N GLY A 319 -24.02 -8.31 -18.08
CA GLY A 319 -23.11 -8.76 -19.12
C GLY A 319 -21.67 -9.07 -18.77
N ARG A 320 -21.24 -9.03 -17.49
CA ARG A 320 -19.98 -9.69 -17.09
C ARG A 320 -20.26 -11.06 -16.47
N GLN A 321 -20.93 -11.94 -17.24
CA GLN A 321 -20.93 -13.36 -16.89
C GLN A 321 -19.51 -13.92 -17.01
N ARG A 322 -19.10 -14.61 -15.96
CA ARG A 322 -17.89 -15.40 -15.75
C ARG A 322 -17.31 -15.97 -17.04
N ARG A 323 -16.13 -15.50 -17.44
CA ARG A 323 -15.17 -16.36 -18.14
C ARG A 323 -14.40 -17.13 -17.06
N LEU A 324 -15.05 -18.09 -16.44
CA LEU A 324 -14.44 -19.05 -15.51
C LEU A 324 -14.46 -20.48 -16.09
N GLU A 325 -14.63 -20.62 -17.41
CA GLU A 325 -14.42 -21.90 -18.11
C GLU A 325 -13.74 -21.54 -19.42
N ASP A 326 -12.39 -21.60 -19.44
CA ASP A 326 -11.54 -21.90 -20.61
C ASP A 326 -10.08 -21.51 -20.34
N SER A 327 -9.48 -22.16 -19.34
CA SER A 327 -8.02 -22.20 -19.21
C SER A 327 -7.48 -23.63 -19.33
N HIS A 328 -7.96 -24.37 -20.32
CA HIS A 328 -7.28 -25.54 -20.85
C HIS A 328 -7.63 -25.68 -22.31
N THR A 329 -6.87 -25.06 -23.18
CA THR A 329 -6.41 -25.65 -24.46
C THR A 329 -5.49 -24.68 -25.19
N HIS A 330 -4.41 -25.20 -25.70
CA HIS A 330 -3.36 -24.57 -26.48
C HIS A 330 -3.85 -23.91 -27.78
N GLY A 331 -3.14 -22.84 -28.19
CA GLY A 331 -3.21 -22.41 -29.59
C GLY A 331 -2.62 -21.02 -29.84
N TYR A 332 -1.43 -20.97 -30.38
CA TYR A 332 -0.83 -19.79 -31.01
C TYR A 332 -1.69 -19.27 -32.15
N GLY A 333 -1.94 -17.97 -32.22
CA GLY A 333 -2.60 -17.34 -33.35
C GLY A 333 -2.50 -15.82 -33.31
N CYS A 334 -1.57 -15.30 -34.09
CA CYS A 334 -1.39 -13.88 -34.40
C CYS A 334 -2.57 -13.36 -35.24
N GLY A 335 -3.21 -12.23 -34.90
CA GLY A 335 -4.27 -11.64 -35.72
C GLY A 335 -4.70 -10.26 -35.26
N LEU A 336 -4.59 -9.30 -36.13
CA LEU A 336 -4.78 -7.85 -36.08
C LEU A 336 -6.17 -7.37 -35.54
N PRO A 337 -6.30 -6.07 -35.16
CA PRO A 337 -7.46 -5.56 -34.45
C PRO A 337 -8.64 -5.28 -35.37
N ALA A 338 -9.82 -5.73 -34.97
CA ALA A 338 -11.08 -5.34 -35.58
C ALA A 338 -11.53 -3.97 -35.05
N GLN A 339 -11.60 -3.00 -35.94
CA GLN A 339 -12.32 -1.74 -35.77
C GLN A 339 -13.82 -2.00 -35.76
N ASN A 340 -14.55 -1.19 -34.98
CA ASN A 340 -16.01 -1.12 -34.85
C ASN A 340 -16.61 -1.94 -33.70
N ALA A 341 -16.53 -1.35 -32.48
CA ALA A 341 -17.51 -1.61 -31.44
C ALA A 341 -18.46 -0.39 -31.38
N GLU A 342 -19.67 -0.54 -31.91
CA GLU A 342 -20.76 0.42 -31.74
C GLU A 342 -21.07 0.59 -30.26
N MET A 343 -21.21 1.85 -29.81
CA MET A 343 -21.69 2.19 -28.47
C MET A 343 -23.11 1.65 -28.28
N PRO A 344 -23.43 0.97 -27.17
CA PRO A 344 -24.79 0.54 -26.90
C PRO A 344 -25.67 1.77 -26.66
N ARG A 345 -26.71 1.88 -27.49
CA ARG A 345 -27.77 2.89 -27.35
C ARG A 345 -28.47 2.72 -26.01
N ALA A 346 -28.59 3.80 -25.24
CA ALA A 346 -29.44 3.88 -24.07
C ALA A 346 -30.88 3.49 -24.42
N GLY A 347 -31.41 2.48 -23.75
CA GLY A 347 -32.83 2.20 -23.72
C GLY A 347 -33.30 0.87 -24.26
N VAL A 348 -32.97 -0.23 -23.62
CA VAL A 348 -33.87 -1.38 -23.43
C VAL A 348 -33.57 -1.94 -22.05
N VAL A 349 -34.46 -1.72 -21.10
CA VAL A 349 -34.42 -2.41 -19.80
C VAL A 349 -34.93 -3.83 -20.04
N GLY A 350 -34.04 -4.79 -20.15
CA GLY A 350 -34.35 -6.22 -20.13
C GLY A 350 -34.94 -6.64 -18.78
N PRO A 351 -35.46 -7.87 -18.63
CA PRO A 351 -36.00 -8.35 -17.36
C PRO A 351 -34.93 -8.23 -16.29
N ALA A 352 -35.32 -7.63 -15.17
CA ALA A 352 -34.47 -7.19 -14.08
C ALA A 352 -33.48 -8.27 -13.62
N ASN A 353 -32.20 -7.89 -13.51
CA ASN A 353 -31.20 -8.64 -12.77
C ASN A 353 -31.57 -8.56 -11.27
N THR A 354 -32.45 -9.48 -10.84
CA THR A 354 -32.98 -9.55 -9.49
C THR A 354 -32.31 -10.73 -8.76
N ASP A 355 -32.10 -10.58 -7.45
CA ASP A 355 -31.75 -11.69 -6.56
C ASP A 355 -32.93 -12.68 -6.42
N ASP A 356 -32.72 -13.78 -5.69
CA ASP A 356 -33.75 -14.81 -5.45
C ASP A 356 -35.02 -14.27 -4.75
N ASP A 357 -34.93 -13.09 -4.11
CA ASP A 357 -36.04 -12.35 -3.50
C ASP A 357 -36.70 -11.34 -4.47
N GLY A 358 -36.36 -11.33 -5.75
CA GLY A 358 -36.87 -10.40 -6.75
C GLY A 358 -36.33 -8.95 -6.60
N ARG A 359 -35.21 -8.77 -5.90
CA ARG A 359 -34.55 -7.46 -5.70
C ARG A 359 -33.52 -7.23 -6.79
N ARG A 360 -33.40 -6.01 -7.27
CA ARG A 360 -32.34 -5.64 -8.22
C ARG A 360 -30.98 -5.77 -7.55
N LYS A 361 -30.07 -6.54 -8.16
CA LYS A 361 -28.66 -6.55 -7.74
C LYS A 361 -28.09 -5.15 -7.89
N THR A 362 -27.38 -4.72 -6.87
CA THR A 362 -26.76 -3.39 -6.81
C THR A 362 -25.25 -3.54 -6.67
N ARG A 363 -24.52 -2.55 -7.14
CA ARG A 363 -23.09 -2.38 -6.86
C ARG A 363 -22.88 -1.03 -6.19
N VAL A 364 -21.86 -0.95 -5.36
CA VAL A 364 -21.41 0.32 -4.77
C VAL A 364 -20.27 0.88 -5.62
N ILE A 365 -20.32 2.18 -5.85
CA ILE A 365 -19.23 2.92 -6.51
C ILE A 365 -18.72 3.97 -5.52
N THR A 366 -17.43 3.87 -5.16
CA THR A 366 -16.71 4.95 -4.47
C THR A 366 -16.15 5.87 -5.55
N TYR A 367 -16.68 7.09 -5.64
CA TYR A 367 -16.48 7.93 -6.84
C TYR A 367 -15.73 9.24 -6.61
N ARG A 368 -15.39 9.57 -5.36
CA ARG A 368 -14.62 10.76 -5.02
C ARG A 368 -13.91 10.56 -3.69
N GLU A 369 -12.73 11.16 -3.55
CA GLU A 369 -11.98 11.14 -2.30
C GLU A 369 -11.46 12.53 -1.92
N PHE A 370 -11.20 12.68 -0.63
CA PHE A 370 -10.39 13.75 -0.06
C PHE A 370 -9.58 13.15 1.10
N VAL A 371 -8.26 13.27 1.03
CA VAL A 371 -7.33 12.76 2.06
C VAL A 371 -6.28 13.84 2.31
N GLU A 372 -6.26 14.39 3.52
CA GLU A 372 -5.32 15.45 3.88
C GLU A 372 -5.06 15.48 5.39
N GLN A 373 -3.82 15.83 5.79
CA GLN A 373 -3.40 15.98 7.19
C GLN A 373 -3.64 17.42 7.68
N HIS A 374 -3.70 17.58 9.00
CA HIS A 374 -3.79 18.87 9.68
C HIS A 374 -5.03 19.70 9.29
N VAL A 375 -6.11 19.05 8.91
CA VAL A 375 -7.38 19.70 8.53
C VAL A 375 -8.28 19.84 9.76
N SER A 376 -8.69 21.05 10.10
CA SER A 376 -9.64 21.25 11.20
C SER A 376 -11.05 20.78 10.85
N PRO A 377 -11.93 20.47 11.83
CA PRO A 377 -13.31 20.03 11.55
C PRO A 377 -14.11 21.01 10.68
N ARG A 378 -13.86 22.32 10.82
CA ARG A 378 -14.51 23.34 10.01
C ARG A 378 -13.98 23.40 8.58
N GLU A 379 -12.69 23.16 8.39
CA GLU A 379 -12.09 23.08 7.06
C GLU A 379 -12.56 21.82 6.35
N LEU A 380 -12.61 20.69 7.05
CA LEU A 380 -13.15 19.45 6.52
C LEU A 380 -14.60 19.62 6.04
N ALA A 381 -15.45 20.33 6.84
CA ALA A 381 -16.82 20.63 6.41
C ALA A 381 -16.84 21.46 5.13
N ARG A 382 -15.97 22.48 5.01
CA ARG A 382 -15.88 23.31 3.79
C ARG A 382 -15.47 22.48 2.56
N GLU A 383 -14.50 21.59 2.72
CA GLU A 383 -14.06 20.69 1.65
C GLU A 383 -15.18 19.72 1.23
N ILE A 384 -15.89 19.14 2.18
CA ILE A 384 -17.02 18.25 1.90
C ILE A 384 -18.10 19.02 1.11
N ILE A 385 -18.48 20.21 1.55
CA ILE A 385 -19.50 21.04 0.89
C ILE A 385 -19.05 21.45 -0.52
N ALA A 386 -17.80 21.88 -0.66
CA ALA A 386 -17.25 22.32 -1.94
C ALA A 386 -17.17 21.18 -2.96
N ARG A 387 -16.81 19.98 -2.51
CA ARG A 387 -16.65 18.80 -3.36
C ARG A 387 -17.95 18.04 -3.63
N SER A 388 -19.00 18.23 -2.83
CA SER A 388 -20.31 17.57 -3.02
C SER A 388 -21.14 18.27 -4.10
N ARG A 389 -20.58 18.32 -5.31
CA ARG A 389 -21.22 18.89 -6.49
C ARG A 389 -21.15 17.92 -7.66
N ASP A 390 -22.21 17.88 -8.45
CA ASP A 390 -22.24 17.14 -9.70
C ASP A 390 -21.36 17.80 -10.79
N ARG A 391 -21.32 17.20 -11.97
CA ARG A 391 -20.52 17.70 -13.10
C ARG A 391 -20.97 19.07 -13.62
N GLU A 392 -22.20 19.44 -13.34
CA GLU A 392 -22.79 20.73 -13.72
C GLU A 392 -22.59 21.79 -12.62
N GLY A 393 -21.92 21.42 -11.51
CA GLY A 393 -21.68 22.31 -10.37
C GLY A 393 -22.87 22.44 -9.42
N LYS A 394 -23.95 21.67 -9.61
CA LYS A 394 -25.11 21.64 -8.73
C LYS A 394 -24.80 20.78 -7.50
N ALA A 395 -25.33 21.19 -6.34
CA ALA A 395 -25.17 20.42 -5.10
C ALA A 395 -25.78 19.03 -5.23
N GLU A 396 -25.01 18.01 -4.90
CA GLU A 396 -25.46 16.63 -4.81
C GLU A 396 -26.31 16.43 -3.55
N HIS A 397 -27.37 15.64 -3.66
CA HIS A 397 -28.11 15.21 -2.48
C HIS A 397 -27.36 14.09 -1.80
N ILE A 398 -27.00 14.28 -0.52
CA ILE A 398 -26.32 13.29 0.33
C ILE A 398 -27.32 12.77 1.35
N ASP A 399 -27.58 11.48 1.34
CA ASP A 399 -28.56 10.83 2.22
C ASP A 399 -28.03 10.63 3.65
N ALA A 400 -26.74 10.35 3.80
CA ALA A 400 -26.12 10.06 5.09
C ALA A 400 -24.62 10.40 5.10
N ILE A 401 -24.10 10.67 6.30
CA ILE A 401 -22.66 10.85 6.55
C ILE A 401 -22.28 9.94 7.72
N TYR A 402 -21.35 9.03 7.50
CA TYR A 402 -20.81 8.12 8.49
C TYR A 402 -19.42 8.57 8.93
N LEU A 403 -19.22 8.75 10.21
CA LEU A 403 -17.99 9.28 10.79
C LEU A 403 -17.41 8.28 11.78
N SER A 404 -16.08 8.17 11.82
CA SER A 404 -15.36 7.32 12.77
C SER A 404 -15.89 7.53 14.20
N PRO A 405 -16.18 6.47 14.96
CA PRO A 405 -16.85 6.56 16.26
C PRO A 405 -16.06 7.34 17.32
N ASP A 406 -14.74 7.34 17.25
CA ASP A 406 -13.85 8.09 18.16
C ASP A 406 -14.02 9.60 18.05
N ALA A 407 -14.47 10.12 16.90
CA ALA A 407 -14.79 11.54 16.71
C ALA A 407 -15.99 12.03 17.55
N PHE A 408 -16.80 11.11 18.10
CA PHE A 408 -17.93 11.41 18.99
C PHE A 408 -17.54 11.47 20.47
N ALA A 409 -16.30 11.08 20.80
CA ALA A 409 -15.85 11.13 22.19
C ALA A 409 -15.72 12.58 22.69
N HIS A 410 -16.34 12.88 23.85
CA HIS A 410 -16.18 14.15 24.53
C HIS A 410 -14.87 14.14 25.32
N ARG A 411 -14.04 15.16 25.14
CA ARG A 411 -12.88 15.45 25.98
C ARG A 411 -13.22 16.63 26.85
N THR A 412 -13.61 16.38 28.11
CA THR A 412 -14.02 17.42 29.08
C THR A 412 -15.10 18.37 28.54
N ASP A 413 -15.21 19.61 28.96
CA ASP A 413 -16.31 20.55 28.63
C ASP A 413 -16.32 21.08 27.17
N GLU A 414 -15.55 20.49 26.25
CA GLU A 414 -15.49 20.90 24.85
C GLU A 414 -16.44 20.09 23.95
N SER A 415 -17.00 20.76 22.92
CA SER A 415 -17.78 20.08 21.89
C SER A 415 -16.94 19.04 21.14
N SER A 416 -17.53 17.87 20.88
CA SER A 416 -16.88 16.80 20.14
C SER A 416 -16.54 17.22 18.70
N ILE A 417 -15.63 16.49 18.05
CA ILE A 417 -15.29 16.71 16.63
C ILE A 417 -16.55 16.52 15.77
N ALA A 418 -17.34 15.49 16.07
CA ALA A 418 -18.59 15.19 15.38
C ALA A 418 -19.61 16.34 15.47
N GLU A 419 -19.71 17.03 16.61
CA GLU A 419 -20.56 18.19 16.79
C GLU A 419 -20.09 19.38 15.95
N ARG A 420 -18.80 19.72 16.04
CA ARG A 420 -18.23 20.85 15.26
C ARG A 420 -18.34 20.67 13.76
N LEU A 421 -18.08 19.46 13.28
CA LEU A 421 -18.25 19.08 11.88
C LEU A 421 -19.72 19.08 11.48
N GLY A 422 -20.57 18.48 12.32
CA GLY A 422 -22.00 18.35 12.07
C GLY A 422 -22.73 19.69 12.00
N ASP A 423 -22.41 20.62 12.89
CA ASP A 423 -23.04 21.94 12.89
C ASP A 423 -22.74 22.73 11.59
N ALA A 424 -21.50 22.63 11.08
CA ALA A 424 -21.12 23.27 9.83
C ALA A 424 -21.80 22.62 8.61
N LEU A 425 -21.92 21.29 8.59
CA LEU A 425 -22.57 20.54 7.52
C LEU A 425 -24.09 20.77 7.50
N VAL A 426 -24.75 20.73 8.66
CA VAL A 426 -26.19 20.98 8.77
C VAL A 426 -26.56 22.40 8.36
N ALA A 427 -25.74 23.40 8.72
CA ALA A 427 -25.91 24.77 8.27
C ALA A 427 -25.87 24.93 6.74
N ALA A 428 -25.20 24.02 6.04
CA ALA A 428 -25.13 23.96 4.58
C ALA A 428 -26.17 23.03 3.93
N GLY A 429 -27.08 22.43 4.72
CA GLY A 429 -28.15 21.56 4.23
C GLY A 429 -27.77 20.09 4.08
N PHE A 430 -26.65 19.67 4.65
CA PHE A 430 -26.23 18.26 4.70
C PHE A 430 -26.81 17.55 5.92
N PRO A 431 -26.92 16.21 5.88
CA PRO A 431 -27.31 15.44 7.06
C PRO A 431 -26.24 15.54 8.15
N ARG A 432 -26.66 15.43 9.42
CA ARG A 432 -25.73 15.37 10.54
C ARG A 432 -24.98 14.04 10.49
N PRO A 433 -23.64 14.02 10.71
CA PRO A 433 -22.88 12.80 10.80
C PRO A 433 -23.38 11.87 11.88
N VAL A 434 -23.39 10.57 11.60
CA VAL A 434 -23.72 9.50 12.54
C VAL A 434 -22.52 8.56 12.71
N PRO A 435 -22.37 7.89 13.87
CA PRO A 435 -21.26 6.96 14.08
C PRO A 435 -21.31 5.80 13.07
N ALA A 436 -20.16 5.48 12.49
CA ALA A 436 -20.01 4.33 11.64
C ALA A 436 -19.93 3.02 12.45
N ASP A 437 -20.25 1.90 11.81
CA ASP A 437 -19.99 0.58 12.36
C ASP A 437 -18.48 0.30 12.38
N ASN A 438 -17.93 0.12 13.59
CA ASN A 438 -16.48 -0.03 13.80
C ASN A 438 -16.02 -1.49 13.93
N ASP A 439 -16.84 -2.48 13.64
CA ASP A 439 -16.39 -3.87 13.61
C ASP A 439 -15.45 -4.08 12.42
N ARG A 440 -14.13 -4.11 12.71
CA ARG A 440 -13.08 -4.17 11.71
C ARG A 440 -13.09 -5.47 10.92
N VAL A 441 -13.12 -6.60 11.63
CA VAL A 441 -12.96 -7.93 11.02
C VAL A 441 -14.09 -8.20 10.02
N SER A 442 -15.34 -8.02 10.43
CA SER A 442 -16.46 -8.24 9.51
C SER A 442 -16.52 -7.18 8.39
N GLY A 443 -16.02 -5.96 8.66
CA GLY A 443 -15.92 -4.92 7.64
C GLY A 443 -14.89 -5.24 6.55
N TRP A 444 -13.72 -5.75 6.92
CA TRP A 444 -12.71 -6.19 5.97
C TRP A 444 -13.18 -7.38 5.14
N MET A 445 -13.83 -8.36 5.78
CA MET A 445 -14.40 -9.51 5.09
C MET A 445 -15.45 -9.07 4.06
N LEU A 446 -16.34 -8.16 4.44
CA LEU A 446 -17.33 -7.60 3.53
C LEU A 446 -16.69 -6.94 2.30
N MET A 447 -15.66 -6.10 2.51
CA MET A 447 -14.94 -5.47 1.40
C MET A 447 -14.30 -6.52 0.48
N TYR A 448 -13.73 -7.58 1.05
CA TYR A 448 -13.16 -8.70 0.30
C TYR A 448 -14.22 -9.38 -0.57
N GLU A 449 -15.36 -9.75 0.02
CA GLU A 449 -16.48 -10.39 -0.67
C GLU A 449 -17.06 -9.50 -1.79
N MET A 450 -17.21 -8.20 -1.52
CA MET A 450 -17.71 -7.25 -2.52
C MET A 450 -16.75 -7.08 -3.71
N LEU A 451 -15.44 -7.13 -3.50
CA LEU A 451 -14.44 -7.12 -4.58
C LEU A 451 -14.51 -8.42 -5.39
N GLU A 452 -14.66 -9.58 -4.73
CA GLU A 452 -14.76 -10.87 -5.39
C GLU A 452 -16.02 -10.98 -6.25
N ALA A 453 -17.13 -10.43 -5.77
CA ALA A 453 -18.41 -10.43 -6.45
C ALA A 453 -18.57 -9.34 -7.53
N ASP A 454 -17.56 -8.47 -7.75
CA ASP A 454 -17.65 -7.24 -8.57
C ASP A 454 -18.77 -6.27 -8.10
N GLU A 455 -19.13 -6.32 -6.82
CA GLU A 455 -20.16 -5.48 -6.20
C GLU A 455 -19.62 -4.15 -5.68
N TRP A 456 -18.30 -3.97 -5.64
CA TRP A 456 -17.65 -2.72 -5.28
C TRP A 456 -16.67 -2.28 -6.37
N GLN A 457 -16.84 -1.05 -6.83
CA GLN A 457 -15.97 -0.40 -7.80
C GLN A 457 -15.46 0.93 -7.25
N ILE A 458 -14.25 1.27 -7.62
CA ILE A 458 -13.55 2.49 -7.19
C ILE A 458 -13.26 3.32 -8.43
N ALA A 459 -13.61 4.60 -8.41
CA ALA A 459 -13.26 5.51 -9.49
C ALA A 459 -11.77 5.86 -9.46
N ASP A 460 -11.18 6.11 -10.62
CA ASP A 460 -9.79 6.58 -10.77
C ASP A 460 -9.53 7.95 -10.12
N SER A 461 -10.59 8.66 -9.74
CA SER A 461 -10.58 9.86 -8.90
C SER A 461 -10.33 9.59 -7.41
N CYS A 462 -10.10 8.34 -7.00
CA CYS A 462 -9.75 7.92 -5.65
C CYS A 462 -8.35 7.29 -5.61
N PRO A 463 -7.28 8.04 -5.96
CA PRO A 463 -5.93 7.51 -6.11
C PRO A 463 -5.36 6.95 -4.79
N GLU A 464 -5.66 7.56 -3.64
CA GLU A 464 -5.12 7.12 -2.36
C GLU A 464 -5.72 5.77 -1.94
N LEU A 465 -7.04 5.58 -2.11
CA LEU A 465 -7.68 4.29 -1.84
C LEU A 465 -7.15 3.18 -2.77
N ILE A 466 -7.01 3.49 -4.07
CA ILE A 466 -6.48 2.53 -5.06
C ILE A 466 -5.04 2.13 -4.72
N ARG A 467 -4.24 3.08 -4.25
CA ARG A 467 -2.85 2.86 -3.86
C ARG A 467 -2.73 2.04 -2.59
N THR A 468 -3.49 2.39 -1.55
CA THR A 468 -3.33 1.82 -0.20
C THR A 468 -3.98 0.45 -0.06
N LEU A 469 -5.10 0.19 -0.75
CA LEU A 469 -5.85 -1.06 -0.62
C LEU A 469 -5.00 -2.32 -0.87
N PRO A 470 -4.18 -2.42 -1.93
CA PRO A 470 -3.30 -3.57 -2.15
C PRO A 470 -2.12 -3.65 -1.16
N GLU A 471 -1.82 -2.57 -0.44
CA GLU A 471 -0.73 -2.54 0.52
C GLU A 471 -1.13 -3.05 1.92
N LEU A 472 -2.41 -3.27 2.16
CA LEU A 472 -2.92 -3.73 3.44
C LEU A 472 -2.53 -5.20 3.68
N VAL A 473 -1.87 -5.44 4.82
CA VAL A 473 -1.39 -6.77 5.21
C VAL A 473 -2.19 -7.31 6.39
N ARG A 474 -2.32 -8.62 6.45
CA ARG A 474 -2.94 -9.31 7.59
C ARG A 474 -2.15 -9.05 8.86
N ASP A 475 -2.87 -8.89 9.96
CA ASP A 475 -2.24 -8.81 11.28
C ASP A 475 -1.58 -10.15 11.65
N THR A 476 -0.45 -10.09 12.30
CA THR A 476 0.34 -11.29 12.65
C THR A 476 -0.25 -12.07 13.83
N VAL A 477 -1.05 -11.41 14.67
CA VAL A 477 -1.70 -12.00 15.85
C VAL A 477 -3.13 -12.39 15.51
N ASN A 478 -3.89 -11.51 14.86
CA ASN A 478 -5.24 -11.76 14.39
C ASN A 478 -5.28 -11.74 12.86
N VAL A 479 -5.08 -12.88 12.24
CA VAL A 479 -4.98 -13.03 10.76
C VAL A 479 -6.28 -12.64 10.01
N GLU A 480 -7.39 -12.48 10.71
CA GLU A 480 -8.66 -12.01 10.16
C GLU A 480 -8.76 -10.47 10.14
N ASP A 481 -7.86 -9.79 10.84
CA ASP A 481 -7.75 -8.33 10.85
C ASP A 481 -6.59 -7.86 9.98
N ILE A 482 -6.53 -6.56 9.76
CA ILE A 482 -5.44 -5.88 9.07
C ILE A 482 -4.51 -5.27 10.12
N ALA A 483 -3.21 -5.44 9.93
CA ALA A 483 -2.19 -4.83 10.78
C ALA A 483 -2.34 -3.30 10.74
N LYS A 484 -2.49 -2.70 11.94
CA LYS A 484 -2.52 -1.24 12.06
C LYS A 484 -1.19 -0.65 11.60
N ARG A 485 -1.26 0.31 10.68
CA ARG A 485 -0.11 1.02 10.17
C ARG A 485 -0.47 2.47 9.84
N GLU A 486 0.53 3.29 9.65
CA GLU A 486 0.37 4.62 9.08
C GLU A 486 -0.15 4.48 7.62
N GLY A 487 -1.29 5.12 7.29
CA GLY A 487 -1.89 5.08 5.96
C GLY A 487 -3.02 4.05 5.77
N ASP A 488 -3.58 3.45 6.84
CA ASP A 488 -4.81 2.64 6.77
C ASP A 488 -6.09 3.49 6.81
N ASP A 489 -5.97 4.80 7.11
CA ASP A 489 -7.09 5.75 7.22
C ASP A 489 -8.00 5.75 5.99
N ALA A 490 -7.43 5.67 4.78
CA ALA A 490 -8.17 5.61 3.52
C ALA A 490 -9.09 4.38 3.44
N ALA A 491 -8.55 3.22 3.78
CA ALA A 491 -9.30 1.97 3.75
C ALA A 491 -10.30 1.87 4.91
N ASP A 492 -9.96 2.37 6.10
CA ASP A 492 -10.88 2.44 7.24
C ASP A 492 -12.08 3.36 6.92
N ALA A 493 -11.85 4.52 6.31
CA ALA A 493 -12.93 5.39 5.85
C ALA A 493 -13.84 4.71 4.82
N ALA A 494 -13.28 4.02 3.82
CA ALA A 494 -14.06 3.25 2.87
C ALA A 494 -14.85 2.12 3.54
N ARG A 495 -14.24 1.39 4.47
CA ARG A 495 -14.88 0.34 5.27
C ARG A 495 -16.10 0.87 6.03
N TYR A 496 -15.99 2.02 6.66
CA TYR A 496 -17.13 2.66 7.34
C TYR A 496 -18.31 2.88 6.39
N GLY A 497 -18.05 3.40 5.20
CA GLY A 497 -19.08 3.67 4.20
C GLY A 497 -19.73 2.41 3.66
N LEU A 498 -18.96 1.38 3.39
CA LEU A 498 -19.45 0.12 2.85
C LEU A 498 -20.22 -0.66 3.91
N LYS A 499 -19.63 -0.87 5.10
CA LYS A 499 -20.24 -1.68 6.14
C LYS A 499 -21.52 -1.08 6.69
N THR A 500 -21.57 0.21 6.95
CA THR A 500 -22.73 0.84 7.56
C THR A 500 -23.93 0.93 6.60
N ARG A 501 -23.71 0.88 5.27
CA ARG A 501 -24.77 1.10 4.26
C ARG A 501 -25.11 -0.11 3.39
N VAL A 502 -24.43 -1.24 3.47
CA VAL A 502 -24.61 -2.39 2.56
C VAL A 502 -26.05 -2.94 2.51
N SER A 503 -26.84 -2.72 3.54
CA SER A 503 -28.25 -3.15 3.56
C SER A 503 -29.24 -2.17 2.88
N GLY A 504 -28.77 -1.08 2.28
CA GLY A 504 -29.60 -0.06 1.66
C GLY A 504 -30.22 -0.53 0.35
N ARG A 505 -31.57 -0.66 0.34
CA ARG A 505 -32.31 -0.93 -0.90
C ARG A 505 -32.18 0.25 -1.86
N MET A 506 -31.84 -0.03 -3.14
CA MET A 506 -31.99 0.99 -4.19
C MET A 506 -33.45 1.45 -4.26
N PRO A 507 -33.73 2.74 -4.20
CA PRO A 507 -35.06 3.24 -4.51
C PRO A 507 -35.39 2.89 -5.97
N LYS A 508 -36.69 2.69 -6.24
CA LYS A 508 -37.12 2.49 -7.62
C LYS A 508 -36.87 3.78 -8.40
N PRO A 509 -36.54 3.70 -9.71
CA PRO A 509 -36.47 4.86 -10.56
C PRO A 509 -37.73 5.72 -10.45
N PRO A 510 -37.64 7.05 -10.52
CA PRO A 510 -38.81 7.92 -10.38
C PRO A 510 -40.02 7.54 -11.24
N ARG A 511 -39.75 7.13 -12.47
CA ARG A 511 -40.78 6.63 -13.37
C ARG A 511 -41.46 5.34 -12.86
N GLU A 512 -40.72 4.41 -12.29
CA GLU A 512 -41.31 3.21 -11.70
C GLU A 512 -42.08 3.54 -10.42
N GLN A 513 -41.63 4.51 -9.64
CA GLN A 513 -42.35 5.00 -8.46
C GLN A 513 -43.72 5.58 -8.87
N GLU A 514 -43.76 6.38 -9.93
CA GLU A 514 -45.02 6.93 -10.46
C GLU A 514 -45.94 5.85 -11.01
N ILE A 515 -45.42 4.85 -11.73
CA ILE A 515 -46.19 3.69 -12.17
C ILE A 515 -46.78 2.96 -10.96
N HIS A 516 -45.93 2.70 -9.95
CA HIS A 516 -46.34 1.97 -8.75
C HIS A 516 -47.38 2.71 -7.93
N ALA A 517 -47.29 4.04 -7.85
CA ALA A 517 -48.27 4.88 -7.16
C ALA A 517 -49.66 4.88 -7.84
N ARG A 518 -49.70 4.59 -9.16
CA ARG A 518 -50.95 4.51 -9.93
C ARG A 518 -51.58 3.10 -9.93
N VAL A 519 -50.91 2.12 -9.32
CA VAL A 519 -51.37 0.73 -9.19
C VAL A 519 -52.00 0.55 -7.81
N THR A 520 -53.29 0.43 -7.73
CA THR A 520 -54.07 0.42 -6.48
C THR A 520 -54.69 -0.95 -6.13
N SER A 521 -54.74 -1.88 -7.11
CA SER A 521 -55.38 -3.19 -6.91
C SER A 521 -54.43 -4.23 -6.35
N ASP A 522 -54.91 -5.14 -5.49
CA ASP A 522 -54.15 -6.29 -5.00
C ASP A 522 -54.22 -7.51 -5.94
N ASP A 523 -55.17 -7.52 -6.88
CA ASP A 523 -55.30 -8.60 -7.87
C ASP A 523 -54.13 -8.54 -8.86
N PRO A 524 -53.35 -9.63 -9.05
CA PRO A 524 -52.19 -9.64 -9.93
C PRO A 524 -52.49 -9.24 -11.38
N THR A 525 -53.67 -9.64 -11.90
CA THR A 525 -54.07 -9.36 -13.27
C THR A 525 -54.44 -7.90 -13.45
N ILE A 526 -55.19 -7.34 -12.52
CA ILE A 526 -55.59 -5.91 -12.52
C ILE A 526 -54.35 -5.04 -12.30
N ARG A 527 -53.42 -5.45 -11.42
CA ARG A 527 -52.13 -4.76 -11.24
C ARG A 527 -51.34 -4.66 -12.52
N ALA A 528 -51.23 -5.77 -13.28
CA ALA A 528 -50.52 -5.78 -14.57
C ALA A 528 -51.16 -4.81 -15.59
N ILE A 529 -52.51 -4.76 -15.64
CA ILE A 529 -53.26 -3.87 -16.53
C ILE A 529 -53.05 -2.40 -16.10
N GLN A 530 -53.18 -2.11 -14.81
CA GLN A 530 -52.95 -0.77 -14.27
C GLN A 530 -51.52 -0.27 -14.53
N ALA A 531 -50.53 -1.12 -14.33
CA ALA A 531 -49.11 -0.82 -14.57
C ALA A 531 -48.85 -0.48 -16.06
N ARG A 532 -49.37 -1.30 -16.98
CA ARG A 532 -49.28 -1.02 -18.43
C ARG A 532 -49.96 0.26 -18.86
N LYS A 533 -51.13 0.56 -18.26
CA LYS A 533 -51.83 1.83 -18.53
C LYS A 533 -51.06 3.01 -18.02
N ALA A 534 -50.55 2.97 -16.78
CA ALA A 534 -49.72 4.00 -16.20
C ALA A 534 -48.46 4.25 -17.01
N GLU A 535 -47.80 3.18 -17.47
CA GLU A 535 -46.62 3.30 -18.33
C GLU A 535 -46.92 3.95 -19.68
N HIS A 536 -48.05 3.58 -20.30
CA HIS A 536 -48.50 4.16 -21.55
C HIS A 536 -48.78 5.66 -21.38
N ASP A 537 -49.51 6.06 -20.32
CA ASP A 537 -49.87 7.44 -20.05
C ASP A 537 -48.63 8.32 -19.78
N LEU A 538 -47.61 7.78 -19.08
CA LEU A 538 -46.35 8.49 -18.83
C LEU A 538 -45.50 8.62 -20.09
N ARG A 539 -45.55 7.66 -21.02
CA ARG A 539 -44.88 7.78 -22.33
C ARG A 539 -45.49 8.90 -23.18
N HIS A 540 -46.81 9.05 -23.14
CA HIS A 540 -47.51 10.07 -23.93
C HIS A 540 -47.52 11.45 -23.30
N ALA A 541 -47.45 11.55 -21.96
CA ALA A 541 -47.29 12.83 -21.26
C ALA A 541 -45.92 13.49 -21.51
N ALA A 542 -44.89 12.73 -21.80
CA ALA A 542 -43.53 13.22 -22.10
C ALA A 542 -43.33 13.71 -23.54
N SER A 543 -44.30 13.52 -24.45
CA SER A 543 -44.23 14.03 -25.82
C SER A 543 -44.84 15.45 -25.89
N PRO A 544 -44.07 16.52 -26.15
CA PRO A 544 -44.65 17.83 -26.35
C PRO A 544 -45.56 17.79 -27.57
N ILE A 545 -46.84 18.11 -27.39
CA ILE A 545 -47.77 18.29 -28.48
C ILE A 545 -47.26 19.47 -29.30
N VAL A 546 -46.60 19.20 -30.40
CA VAL A 546 -46.31 20.19 -31.42
C VAL A 546 -47.66 20.53 -32.04
N SER A 547 -48.33 21.56 -31.51
CA SER A 547 -49.54 22.14 -32.13
C SER A 547 -49.13 22.65 -33.50
N ARG A 548 -49.48 21.90 -34.54
CA ARG A 548 -49.45 22.41 -35.91
C ARG A 548 -50.45 23.57 -35.97
N ARG A 549 -49.96 24.80 -35.99
CA ARG A 549 -50.76 25.94 -36.41
C ARG A 549 -51.22 25.72 -37.84
N PRO A 550 -52.52 25.89 -38.18
CA PRO A 550 -52.97 25.82 -39.54
C PRO A 550 -52.33 26.94 -40.36
N ALA A 551 -51.90 26.61 -41.57
CA ALA A 551 -51.33 27.58 -42.49
C ALA A 551 -52.34 28.69 -42.81
N PRO A 552 -51.94 29.96 -42.94
CA PRO A 552 -52.83 31.04 -43.30
C PRO A 552 -53.33 30.82 -44.75
N THR A 553 -54.65 30.78 -44.90
CA THR A 553 -55.37 30.76 -46.17
C THR A 553 -55.07 32.00 -46.98
N ASN A 554 -54.80 31.84 -48.24
CA ASN A 554 -54.60 32.84 -49.30
C ASN A 554 -55.52 34.02 -49.19
N ALA A 555 -54.96 35.21 -49.00
CA ALA A 555 -55.66 36.47 -49.34
C ALA A 555 -55.25 36.92 -50.75
N ARG A 556 -56.29 37.10 -51.56
CA ARG A 556 -56.30 37.41 -52.98
C ARG A 556 -55.44 38.62 -53.37
N ARG A 557 -54.70 38.43 -54.43
CA ARG A 557 -54.18 39.53 -55.25
C ARG A 557 -55.31 40.46 -55.66
N ARG A 558 -55.20 41.75 -55.43
CA ARG A 558 -55.87 42.82 -56.21
C ARG A 558 -54.77 43.63 -56.86
N TRP A 559 -54.79 43.62 -58.16
CA TRP A 559 -54.20 44.58 -59.05
C TRP A 559 -54.89 45.91 -58.92
N LEU A 560 -54.23 47.05 -58.91
CA LEU A 560 -54.59 48.24 -59.62
C LEU A 560 -53.42 49.25 -59.55
N TRP A 561 -52.99 49.60 -60.80
CA TRP A 561 -52.32 50.83 -61.31
C TRP A 561 -51.01 51.27 -60.69
#